data_81c3df91f51ac9d4930a8b2d11c46719
#
_entry.id   81c3df91f51ac9d4930a8b2d11c46719
#
_cell.length_a   1.000
_cell.length_b   1.000
_cell.length_c   1.000
_cell.angle_alpha   90.00
_cell.angle_beta   90.00
_cell.angle_gamma   90.00
#
_symmetry.space_group_name_H-M   'P 1'
#
loop_
_entity.id
_entity.type
_entity.pdbx_description
1 polymer ?
#
loop_
_entity_poly.entity_id
_entity_poly.type
_entity_poly.pdbx_seq_one_letter_code
_entity_poly.pdbx_strand_id
1 'polypeptide(L)'
;MTPPEPPRAESPHTEPPHTELPHLVSLAQIGAPGMTREVVATAAECAAIAARLLIPAVGALSCRFQLTPAQGGMVVAQGTLLARVTQICVVTLEPFEADLHEDFRIRFVPADEIGDPEDDLLDLDSDDEVPYQGIHIDLGEATLVQLALALDPYPRIPGAELPAVDDPDAAVSPFAALARRARQG
;
A
#
# COMPACT_ATOMS: atom_id res chain seq x y z
N MET A 1 2.72 -50.51 30.05
CA MET A 1 3.56 -50.00 28.96
C MET A 1 2.77 -48.92 28.30
N THR A 2 3.06 -47.64 28.67
CA THR A 2 2.40 -46.45 28.12
C THR A 2 3.11 -46.07 26.82
N PRO A 3 2.40 -45.84 25.71
CA PRO A 3 3.06 -45.42 24.48
C PRO A 3 3.70 -44.04 24.62
N PRO A 4 4.81 -43.77 23.95
CA PRO A 4 5.46 -42.48 24.03
C PRO A 4 4.62 -41.36 23.36
N GLU A 5 4.54 -40.24 24.07
CA GLU A 5 3.87 -39.01 23.63
C GLU A 5 4.55 -38.46 22.33
N PRO A 6 3.77 -38.11 21.32
CA PRO A 6 4.36 -37.55 20.10
C PRO A 6 5.03 -36.20 20.42
N PRO A 7 6.15 -35.84 19.69
CA PRO A 7 6.82 -34.60 19.92
C PRO A 7 5.89 -33.42 19.60
N ARG A 8 5.82 -32.46 20.55
CA ARG A 8 5.14 -31.18 20.33
C ARG A 8 5.73 -30.52 19.09
N ALA A 9 4.88 -30.25 18.12
CA ALA A 9 5.23 -29.42 16.99
C ALA A 9 5.66 -28.03 17.53
N GLU A 10 6.93 -27.72 17.38
CA GLU A 10 7.44 -26.35 17.57
C GLU A 10 6.69 -25.46 16.59
N SER A 11 6.00 -24.47 17.14
CA SER A 11 5.39 -23.41 16.33
C SER A 11 6.49 -22.78 15.49
N PRO A 12 6.26 -22.54 14.19
CA PRO A 12 7.24 -21.85 13.37
C PRO A 12 7.51 -20.49 14.02
N HIS A 13 8.78 -20.24 14.39
CA HIS A 13 9.24 -18.92 14.75
C HIS A 13 8.99 -18.05 13.49
N THR A 14 7.95 -17.23 13.55
CA THR A 14 7.71 -16.21 12.52
C THR A 14 8.87 -15.22 12.66
N GLU A 15 9.90 -15.36 11.83
CA GLU A 15 10.87 -14.29 11.63
C GLU A 15 10.06 -13.04 11.26
N PRO A 16 10.39 -11.87 11.85
CA PRO A 16 9.73 -10.64 11.45
C PRO A 16 9.90 -10.47 9.94
N PRO A 17 8.88 -10.03 9.22
CA PRO A 17 8.97 -9.84 7.77
C PRO A 17 10.19 -8.98 7.47
N HIS A 18 11.05 -9.47 6.58
CA HIS A 18 12.20 -8.71 6.09
C HIS A 18 11.64 -7.49 5.35
N THR A 19 11.62 -6.34 6.03
CA THR A 19 11.18 -5.07 5.44
C THR A 19 12.28 -4.57 4.54
N GLU A 20 11.98 -4.31 3.27
CA GLU A 20 12.91 -3.73 2.30
C GLU A 20 13.38 -2.33 2.70
N LEU A 21 12.63 -1.69 3.60
CA LEU A 21 12.88 -0.33 4.11
C LEU A 21 12.77 -0.31 5.65
N PRO A 22 13.79 -0.79 6.39
CA PRO A 22 13.71 -0.93 7.85
C PRO A 22 13.80 0.43 8.57
N HIS A 23 12.67 1.00 8.99
CA HIS A 23 12.58 2.24 9.75
C HIS A 23 11.73 2.09 11.01
N LEU A 24 12.26 1.33 11.99
CA LEU A 24 11.60 1.11 13.27
C LEU A 24 11.74 2.33 14.20
N VAL A 25 10.63 2.75 14.78
CA VAL A 25 10.57 3.80 15.79
C VAL A 25 10.01 3.22 17.09
N SER A 26 10.75 3.40 18.19
CA SER A 26 10.26 3.01 19.51
C SER A 26 9.19 3.99 20.00
N LEU A 27 8.09 3.47 20.55
CA LEU A 27 7.02 4.27 21.15
C LEU A 27 7.54 5.19 22.26
N ALA A 28 8.56 4.75 23.01
CA ALA A 28 9.19 5.55 24.08
C ALA A 28 9.88 6.81 23.54
N GLN A 29 10.22 6.87 22.27
CA GLN A 29 10.79 8.06 21.61
C GLN A 29 9.74 9.09 21.21
N ILE A 30 8.46 8.67 21.12
CA ILE A 30 7.35 9.53 20.75
C ILE A 30 6.82 10.21 22.01
N GLY A 31 7.41 11.35 22.35
CA GLY A 31 7.00 12.13 23.54
C GLY A 31 5.64 12.85 23.34
N ALA A 32 5.10 13.41 24.43
CA ALA A 32 3.82 14.15 24.43
C ALA A 32 3.70 15.26 23.37
N PRO A 33 4.78 16.01 22.98
CA PRO A 33 4.70 16.98 21.89
C PRO A 33 4.65 16.34 20.51
N GLY A 34 4.79 14.99 20.42
CA GLY A 34 4.94 14.30 19.15
C GLY A 34 6.38 14.38 18.62
N MET A 35 6.61 13.80 17.44
CA MET A 35 7.90 13.87 16.76
C MET A 35 7.74 13.83 15.25
N THR A 36 8.71 14.41 14.54
CA THR A 36 8.83 14.28 13.09
C THR A 36 9.90 13.25 12.75
N ARG A 37 9.61 12.38 11.81
CA ARG A 37 10.57 11.42 11.22
C ARG A 37 10.52 11.50 9.71
N GLU A 38 11.67 11.30 9.10
CA GLU A 38 11.81 11.20 7.66
C GLU A 38 12.38 9.84 7.31
N VAL A 39 11.73 9.18 6.36
CA VAL A 39 12.14 7.92 5.76
C VAL A 39 12.62 8.26 4.35
N VAL A 40 13.84 7.88 4.01
CA VAL A 40 14.42 8.11 2.67
C VAL A 40 15.06 6.81 2.22
N ALA A 41 14.56 6.26 1.11
CA ALA A 41 15.08 5.02 0.57
C ALA A 41 16.42 5.23 -0.16
N THR A 42 17.36 4.34 0.10
CA THR A 42 18.60 4.22 -0.68
C THR A 42 18.33 3.61 -2.06
N ALA A 43 19.29 3.70 -2.97
CA ALA A 43 19.16 3.07 -4.29
C ALA A 43 18.96 1.54 -4.22
N ALA A 44 19.57 0.87 -3.24
CA ALA A 44 19.40 -0.56 -3.04
C ALA A 44 17.98 -0.90 -2.52
N GLU A 45 17.46 -0.11 -1.59
CA GLU A 45 16.08 -0.25 -1.08
C GLU A 45 15.07 0.06 -2.17
N CYS A 46 15.28 1.11 -2.97
CA CYS A 46 14.43 1.40 -4.13
C CYS A 46 14.36 0.23 -5.11
N ALA A 47 15.48 -0.46 -5.37
CA ALA A 47 15.49 -1.64 -6.24
C ALA A 47 14.70 -2.83 -5.63
N ALA A 48 14.84 -3.06 -4.32
CA ALA A 48 14.08 -4.09 -3.60
C ALA A 48 12.57 -3.78 -3.59
N ILE A 49 12.20 -2.51 -3.35
CA ILE A 49 10.82 -2.03 -3.38
C ILE A 49 10.21 -2.22 -4.77
N ALA A 50 10.93 -1.85 -5.84
CA ALA A 50 10.46 -2.04 -7.21
C ALA A 50 10.16 -3.51 -7.51
N ALA A 51 11.03 -4.42 -7.05
CA ALA A 51 10.82 -5.86 -7.18
C ALA A 51 9.59 -6.36 -6.40
N ARG A 52 9.38 -5.89 -5.17
CA ARG A 52 8.21 -6.23 -4.35
C ARG A 52 6.91 -5.74 -4.96
N LEU A 53 6.89 -4.51 -5.49
CA LEU A 53 5.71 -3.91 -6.11
C LEU A 53 5.49 -4.31 -7.56
N LEU A 54 6.39 -5.13 -8.14
CA LEU A 54 6.33 -5.60 -9.52
C LEU A 54 6.28 -4.45 -10.55
N ILE A 55 6.95 -3.34 -10.26
CA ILE A 55 7.10 -2.20 -11.17
C ILE A 55 8.53 -2.13 -11.72
N PRO A 56 8.76 -1.53 -12.90
CA PRO A 56 10.07 -1.48 -13.53
C PRO A 56 11.15 -0.82 -12.68
N ALA A 57 10.83 0.29 -12.00
CA ALA A 57 11.80 0.98 -11.14
C ALA A 57 11.11 1.90 -10.12
N VAL A 58 11.81 2.12 -9.00
CA VAL A 58 11.61 3.24 -8.09
C VAL A 58 12.88 4.10 -8.16
N GLY A 59 12.76 5.30 -8.72
CA GLY A 59 13.90 6.21 -8.89
C GLY A 59 14.23 6.97 -7.61
N ALA A 60 13.20 7.30 -6.82
CA ALA A 60 13.34 7.96 -5.52
C ALA A 60 12.11 7.66 -4.67
N LEU A 61 12.29 7.59 -3.35
CA LEU A 61 11.21 7.45 -2.38
C LEU A 61 11.60 8.17 -1.09
N SER A 62 10.74 9.04 -0.62
CA SER A 62 10.83 9.64 0.72
C SER A 62 9.45 9.82 1.31
N CYS A 63 9.36 9.70 2.64
CA CYS A 63 8.14 9.97 3.37
C CYS A 63 8.46 10.72 4.66
N ARG A 64 7.76 11.82 4.90
CA ARG A 64 7.86 12.59 6.14
C ARG A 64 6.65 12.32 6.99
N PHE A 65 6.88 11.85 8.21
CA PHE A 65 5.85 11.57 9.20
C PHE A 65 5.85 12.60 10.32
N GLN A 66 4.66 13.04 10.71
CA GLN A 66 4.40 13.69 12.01
C GLN A 66 3.65 12.67 12.88
N LEU A 67 4.32 12.23 13.96
CA LEU A 67 3.82 11.22 14.89
C LEU A 67 3.31 11.91 16.14
N THR A 68 2.07 11.63 16.53
CA THR A 68 1.44 12.17 17.75
C THR A 68 0.91 11.00 18.58
N PRO A 69 1.33 10.86 19.86
CA PRO A 69 0.81 9.80 20.71
C PRO A 69 -0.67 10.06 21.04
N ALA A 70 -1.45 9.00 21.10
CA ALA A 70 -2.85 8.99 21.48
C ALA A 70 -3.09 8.06 22.68
N GLN A 71 -4.34 7.98 23.18
CA GLN A 71 -4.68 7.10 24.31
C GLN A 71 -4.56 5.63 23.89
N GLY A 72 -4.38 4.73 24.87
CA GLY A 72 -4.33 3.29 24.60
C GLY A 72 -3.07 2.82 23.86
N GLY A 73 -1.96 3.57 23.90
CA GLY A 73 -0.75 3.20 23.14
C GLY A 73 -0.83 3.53 21.64
N MET A 74 -1.94 4.05 21.16
CA MET A 74 -2.10 4.43 19.76
C MET A 74 -1.18 5.59 19.37
N VAL A 75 -0.77 5.62 18.09
CA VAL A 75 -0.01 6.73 17.50
C VAL A 75 -0.67 7.16 16.21
N VAL A 76 -1.07 8.43 16.16
CA VAL A 76 -1.55 9.05 14.91
C VAL A 76 -0.33 9.51 14.11
N ALA A 77 -0.26 9.10 12.86
CA ALA A 77 0.78 9.49 11.91
C ALA A 77 0.16 10.23 10.74
N GLN A 78 0.58 11.48 10.54
CA GLN A 78 0.33 12.23 9.31
C GLN A 78 1.57 12.13 8.44
N GLY A 79 1.42 11.68 7.21
CA GLY A 79 2.52 11.45 6.29
C GLY A 79 2.38 12.25 5.01
N THR A 80 3.52 12.69 4.47
CA THR A 80 3.64 13.22 3.11
C THR A 80 4.65 12.34 2.38
N LEU A 81 4.18 11.60 1.38
CA LEU A 81 4.98 10.70 0.55
C LEU A 81 5.32 11.38 -0.77
N LEU A 82 6.58 11.30 -1.14
CA LEU A 82 7.09 11.72 -2.44
C LEU A 82 7.83 10.55 -3.07
N ALA A 83 7.47 10.20 -4.30
CA ALA A 83 8.15 9.13 -5.02
C ALA A 83 8.26 9.45 -6.50
N ARG A 84 9.32 8.92 -7.12
CA ARG A 84 9.46 8.84 -8.58
C ARG A 84 9.50 7.38 -8.96
N VAL A 85 8.54 6.94 -9.76
CA VAL A 85 8.39 5.54 -10.16
C VAL A 85 8.37 5.41 -11.68
N THR A 86 8.77 4.24 -12.16
CA THR A 86 8.55 3.86 -13.57
C THR A 86 7.42 2.84 -13.60
N GLN A 87 6.39 3.10 -14.39
CA GLN A 87 5.26 2.21 -14.63
C GLN A 87 5.16 1.86 -16.12
N ILE A 88 4.43 0.79 -16.44
CA ILE A 88 4.16 0.40 -17.83
C ILE A 88 2.78 0.92 -18.23
N CYS A 89 2.72 1.74 -19.27
CA CYS A 89 1.47 2.24 -19.82
C CYS A 89 0.58 1.07 -20.30
N VAL A 90 -0.66 0.99 -19.80
CA VAL A 90 -1.59 -0.10 -20.20
C VAL A 90 -2.07 0.02 -21.65
N VAL A 91 -1.84 1.15 -22.32
CA VAL A 91 -2.27 1.40 -23.69
C VAL A 91 -1.13 1.12 -24.67
N THR A 92 0.06 1.69 -24.42
CA THR A 92 1.19 1.59 -25.35
C THR A 92 2.15 0.47 -25.00
N LEU A 93 2.06 -0.08 -23.77
CA LEU A 93 2.99 -1.06 -23.19
C LEU A 93 4.43 -0.53 -23.04
N GLU A 94 4.61 0.77 -23.10
CA GLU A 94 5.90 1.43 -22.93
C GLU A 94 6.10 1.86 -21.47
N PRO A 95 7.34 1.82 -20.96
CA PRO A 95 7.65 2.35 -19.65
C PRO A 95 7.63 3.88 -19.66
N PHE A 96 7.17 4.48 -18.58
CA PHE A 96 7.20 5.92 -18.37
C PHE A 96 7.41 6.25 -16.90
N GLU A 97 7.99 7.42 -16.63
CA GLU A 97 8.17 7.93 -15.27
C GLU A 97 6.94 8.71 -14.80
N ALA A 98 6.59 8.52 -13.54
CA ALA A 98 5.57 9.27 -12.84
C ALA A 98 6.09 9.76 -11.50
N ASP A 99 5.83 11.02 -11.18
CA ASP A 99 6.06 11.59 -9.85
C ASP A 99 4.77 11.45 -9.04
N LEU A 100 4.89 10.88 -7.83
CA LEU A 100 3.79 10.70 -6.89
C LEU A 100 3.97 11.64 -5.71
N HIS A 101 2.85 12.23 -5.27
CA HIS A 101 2.77 13.07 -4.08
C HIS A 101 1.47 12.76 -3.37
N GLU A 102 1.54 12.16 -2.18
CA GLU A 102 0.39 11.76 -1.40
C GLU A 102 0.51 12.26 0.03
N ASP A 103 -0.52 12.96 0.49
CA ASP A 103 -0.72 13.26 1.90
C ASP A 103 -1.72 12.27 2.48
N PHE A 104 -1.34 11.62 3.56
CA PHE A 104 -2.17 10.59 4.18
C PHE A 104 -2.17 10.70 5.70
N ARG A 105 -3.13 10.02 6.32
CA ARG A 105 -3.23 9.88 7.76
C ARG A 105 -3.56 8.45 8.10
N ILE A 106 -2.78 7.87 9.01
CA ILE A 106 -2.96 6.52 9.52
C ILE A 106 -2.86 6.52 11.04
N ARG A 107 -3.37 5.46 11.65
CA ARG A 107 -3.33 5.25 13.09
C ARG A 107 -2.66 3.91 13.38
N PHE A 108 -1.51 3.95 14.05
CA PHE A 108 -0.90 2.73 14.58
C PHE A 108 -1.64 2.32 15.85
N VAL A 109 -2.11 1.07 15.90
CA VAL A 109 -2.93 0.51 16.98
C VAL A 109 -2.25 -0.75 17.52
N PRO A 110 -2.17 -0.95 18.86
CA PRO A 110 -1.69 -2.21 19.42
C PRO A 110 -2.50 -3.38 18.85
N ALA A 111 -1.83 -4.45 18.41
CA ALA A 111 -2.50 -5.56 17.74
C ALA A 111 -3.50 -6.34 18.64
N ASP A 112 -3.35 -6.20 19.97
CA ASP A 112 -4.24 -6.76 20.98
C ASP A 112 -5.48 -5.89 21.28
N GLU A 113 -5.51 -4.65 20.78
CA GLU A 113 -6.64 -3.72 20.90
C GLU A 113 -7.52 -3.68 19.62
N ILE A 114 -7.13 -4.37 18.56
CA ILE A 114 -7.96 -4.46 17.36
C ILE A 114 -9.16 -5.36 17.67
N GLY A 115 -10.35 -4.76 17.61
CA GLY A 115 -11.63 -5.46 17.77
C GLY A 115 -11.88 -6.48 16.66
N ASP A 116 -12.86 -7.37 16.90
CA ASP A 116 -13.28 -8.33 15.87
C ASP A 116 -13.89 -7.55 14.69
N PRO A 117 -13.47 -7.79 13.43
CA PRO A 117 -13.96 -7.04 12.26
C PRO A 117 -15.49 -7.19 12.03
N GLU A 118 -16.15 -8.10 12.73
CA GLU A 118 -17.61 -8.27 12.65
C GLU A 118 -18.39 -7.26 13.52
N ASP A 119 -17.75 -6.60 14.48
CA ASP A 119 -18.40 -5.63 15.39
C ASP A 119 -18.20 -4.16 14.95
N ASP A 120 -17.23 -3.87 14.10
CA ASP A 120 -17.00 -2.55 13.56
C ASP A 120 -17.91 -2.31 12.34
N LEU A 121 -19.01 -1.60 12.59
CA LEU A 121 -19.69 -0.89 11.51
C LEU A 121 -18.62 -0.01 10.84
N LEU A 122 -18.24 -0.35 9.60
CA LEU A 122 -17.23 0.34 8.80
C LEU A 122 -17.50 1.86 8.85
N ASP A 123 -16.80 2.53 9.76
CA ASP A 123 -16.77 3.98 9.77
C ASP A 123 -15.82 4.42 8.65
N LEU A 124 -16.41 4.73 7.48
CA LEU A 124 -15.67 5.14 6.29
C LEU A 124 -14.89 6.45 6.48
N ASP A 125 -15.17 7.19 7.57
CA ASP A 125 -14.48 8.43 7.91
C ASP A 125 -13.35 8.22 8.94
N SER A 126 -13.12 6.98 9.41
CA SER A 126 -12.02 6.67 10.32
C SER A 126 -10.68 6.62 9.60
N ASP A 127 -9.61 7.03 10.30
CA ASP A 127 -8.24 6.86 9.81
C ASP A 127 -7.90 5.37 9.64
N ASP A 128 -7.16 5.00 8.60
CA ASP A 128 -6.69 3.64 8.38
C ASP A 128 -5.89 3.13 9.58
N GLU A 129 -6.25 1.97 10.11
CA GLU A 129 -5.59 1.36 11.25
C GLU A 129 -4.47 0.41 10.81
N VAL A 130 -3.28 0.64 11.34
CA VAL A 130 -2.10 -0.19 11.09
C VAL A 130 -1.74 -0.90 12.39
N PRO A 131 -1.90 -2.23 12.48
CA PRO A 131 -1.53 -2.97 13.68
C PRO A 131 -0.03 -2.97 13.90
N TYR A 132 0.39 -2.82 15.17
CA TYR A 132 1.77 -3.01 15.56
C TYR A 132 1.88 -3.96 16.76
N GLN A 133 3.04 -4.61 16.90
CA GLN A 133 3.33 -5.52 18.01
C GLN A 133 4.51 -5.02 18.83
N GLY A 134 4.43 -5.23 20.15
CA GLY A 134 5.50 -4.84 21.07
C GLY A 134 5.61 -3.34 21.27
N ILE A 135 6.83 -2.80 21.16
CA ILE A 135 7.14 -1.41 21.52
C ILE A 135 7.65 -0.57 20.34
N HIS A 136 7.54 -1.08 19.12
CA HIS A 136 8.01 -0.42 17.91
C HIS A 136 6.91 -0.34 16.85
N ILE A 137 6.88 0.76 16.12
CA ILE A 137 6.13 0.94 14.88
C ILE A 137 7.11 0.94 13.70
N ASP A 138 6.70 0.38 12.57
CA ASP A 138 7.53 0.35 11.35
C ASP A 138 7.04 1.39 10.35
N LEU A 139 7.77 2.51 10.29
CA LEU A 139 7.48 3.59 9.33
C LEU A 139 7.90 3.23 7.90
N GLY A 140 8.86 2.31 7.75
CA GLY A 140 9.28 1.81 6.45
C GLY A 140 8.18 1.00 5.79
N GLU A 141 7.61 0.02 6.51
CA GLU A 141 6.48 -0.76 5.98
C GLU A 141 5.26 0.14 5.72
N ALA A 142 4.95 1.08 6.61
CA ALA A 142 3.89 2.05 6.38
C ALA A 142 4.13 2.88 5.10
N THR A 143 5.38 3.30 4.84
CA THR A 143 5.75 4.01 3.60
C THR A 143 5.52 3.14 2.37
N LEU A 144 5.87 1.84 2.44
CA LEU A 144 5.68 0.89 1.33
C LEU A 144 4.20 0.65 1.02
N VAL A 145 3.38 0.50 2.05
CA VAL A 145 1.92 0.34 1.89
C VAL A 145 1.33 1.59 1.23
N GLN A 146 1.70 2.78 1.70
CA GLN A 146 1.20 4.04 1.13
C GLN A 146 1.69 4.24 -0.32
N LEU A 147 2.94 3.86 -0.64
CA LEU A 147 3.41 3.87 -2.02
C LEU A 147 2.58 2.92 -2.90
N ALA A 148 2.29 1.71 -2.42
CA ALA A 148 1.47 0.75 -3.17
C ALA A 148 0.05 1.28 -3.44
N LEU A 149 -0.55 1.98 -2.47
CA LEU A 149 -1.87 2.59 -2.61
C LEU A 149 -1.86 3.80 -3.56
N ALA A 150 -0.75 4.55 -3.60
CA ALA A 150 -0.58 5.72 -4.48
C ALA A 150 -0.31 5.35 -5.95
N LEU A 151 0.09 4.10 -6.24
CA LEU A 151 0.31 3.66 -7.61
C LEU A 151 -1.01 3.60 -8.38
N ASP A 152 -1.03 4.17 -9.59
CA ASP A 152 -2.17 4.01 -10.50
C ASP A 152 -2.26 2.52 -10.93
N PRO A 153 -3.39 1.82 -10.68
CA PRO A 153 -3.55 0.42 -11.12
C PRO A 153 -3.70 0.29 -12.65
N TYR A 154 -3.96 1.38 -13.37
CA TYR A 154 -4.10 1.42 -14.83
C TYR A 154 -3.29 2.57 -15.44
N PRO A 155 -1.96 2.57 -15.23
CA PRO A 155 -1.14 3.72 -15.56
C PRO A 155 -1.14 4.01 -17.08
N ARG A 156 -1.24 5.29 -17.43
CA ARG A 156 -1.24 5.74 -18.83
C ARG A 156 -0.30 6.90 -19.04
N ILE A 157 0.45 6.83 -20.12
CA ILE A 157 1.23 7.98 -20.59
C ILE A 157 0.24 9.10 -20.95
N PRO A 158 0.47 10.34 -20.53
CA PRO A 158 -0.37 11.46 -20.94
C PRO A 158 -0.53 11.53 -22.46
N GLY A 159 -1.80 11.55 -22.94
CA GLY A 159 -2.11 11.55 -24.37
C GLY A 159 -2.11 10.17 -25.05
N ALA A 160 -1.91 9.07 -24.31
CA ALA A 160 -2.03 7.74 -24.88
C ALA A 160 -3.51 7.44 -25.28
N GLU A 161 -3.74 7.23 -26.56
CA GLU A 161 -5.05 6.86 -27.11
C GLU A 161 -5.01 5.42 -27.57
N LEU A 162 -6.12 4.70 -27.32
CA LEU A 162 -6.31 3.37 -27.89
C LEU A 162 -6.43 3.51 -29.41
N PRO A 163 -5.70 2.69 -30.21
CA PRO A 163 -5.89 2.68 -31.65
C PRO A 163 -7.37 2.37 -31.94
N ALA A 164 -7.96 3.12 -32.87
CA ALA A 164 -9.31 2.83 -33.33
C ALA A 164 -9.29 1.42 -33.94
N VAL A 165 -10.00 0.49 -33.30
CA VAL A 165 -10.21 -0.85 -33.85
C VAL A 165 -11.36 -0.73 -34.83
N ASP A 166 -11.04 -0.74 -36.12
CA ASP A 166 -12.03 -1.03 -37.14
C ASP A 166 -12.41 -2.52 -36.97
N ASP A 167 -13.46 -2.78 -36.22
CA ASP A 167 -14.03 -4.12 -36.09
C ASP A 167 -14.96 -4.37 -37.29
N PRO A 168 -14.49 -5.10 -38.31
CA PRO A 168 -15.31 -5.42 -39.48
C PRO A 168 -16.53 -6.30 -39.11
N ASP A 169 -16.50 -6.96 -37.95
CA ASP A 169 -17.55 -7.79 -37.39
C ASP A 169 -18.46 -7.06 -36.39
N ALA A 170 -18.27 -5.75 -36.15
CA ALA A 170 -19.12 -4.96 -35.25
C ALA A 170 -20.61 -5.04 -35.66
N ALA A 171 -20.90 -5.29 -36.93
CA ALA A 171 -22.24 -5.53 -37.45
C ALA A 171 -22.86 -6.87 -37.03
N VAL A 172 -22.01 -7.82 -36.55
CA VAL A 172 -22.41 -9.19 -36.16
C VAL A 172 -22.50 -9.34 -34.64
N SER A 173 -22.23 -8.27 -33.89
CA SER A 173 -22.33 -8.30 -32.42
C SER A 173 -23.73 -8.79 -32.00
N PRO A 174 -23.84 -9.81 -31.12
CA PRO A 174 -25.12 -10.26 -30.55
C PRO A 174 -25.96 -9.13 -29.95
N PHE A 175 -25.27 -8.06 -29.52
CA PHE A 175 -25.87 -6.87 -28.90
C PHE A 175 -26.29 -5.80 -29.90
N ALA A 176 -25.98 -5.92 -31.20
CA ALA A 176 -26.38 -4.97 -32.22
C ALA A 176 -27.94 -4.86 -32.34
N ALA A 177 -28.64 -5.92 -32.00
CA ALA A 177 -30.10 -5.92 -31.93
C ALA A 177 -30.67 -5.01 -30.82
N LEU A 178 -29.98 -4.92 -29.68
CA LEU A 178 -30.33 -4.04 -28.55
C LEU A 178 -30.11 -2.56 -28.90
N ALA A 179 -29.02 -2.25 -29.59
CA ALA A 179 -28.74 -0.89 -30.04
C ALA A 179 -29.77 -0.37 -31.05
N ARG A 180 -30.33 -1.24 -31.93
CA ARG A 180 -31.43 -0.89 -32.85
C ARG A 180 -32.73 -0.61 -32.11
N ARG A 181 -33.03 -1.39 -31.04
CA ARG A 181 -34.27 -1.23 -30.27
C ARG A 181 -34.24 0.08 -29.45
N ALA A 182 -33.08 0.47 -28.91
CA ALA A 182 -32.92 1.72 -28.15
C ALA A 182 -33.07 3.00 -29.01
N ARG A 183 -32.94 2.90 -30.36
CA ARG A 183 -33.11 4.04 -31.27
C ARG A 183 -34.56 4.18 -31.79
N GLN A 184 -35.44 3.24 -31.47
CA GLN A 184 -36.85 3.21 -31.97
C GLN A 184 -37.86 3.52 -30.84
N GLY A 185 -37.43 3.77 -29.62
CA GLY A 185 -38.23 4.24 -28.47
C GLY A 185 -37.85 5.64 -28.07
#